data_2f7fcaa269bf19cbf724632bb45ec682
#
_entry.id   2f7fcaa269bf19cbf724632bb45ec682
#
_cell.length_a   1.000
_cell.length_b   1.000
_cell.length_c   1.000
_cell.angle_alpha   90.00
_cell.angle_beta   90.00
_cell.angle_gamma   90.00
#
_symmetry.space_group_name_H-M   'P 1'
#
loop_
_entity.id
_entity.type
_entity.pdbx_description
1 polymer ?
#
loop_
_entity_poly.entity_id
_entity_poly.type
_entity_poly.pdbx_seq_one_letter_code
_entity_poly.pdbx_strand_id
1 'polypeptide(L)'
;MNSDEREILLQKLAETNNKLHTAELELSSAKKKLKEYEEKTQKAEQASRMKSLFLANMSHEIRTPLNAIEGFSRVMAETDALEDRMKYMEIIESNNSRLLALINDILDLSRVEAGEISIKRNMCDLNELCHSLQNIFKFRCPDTIQLVWNKPNMKVLLNTDQNRITQVFSNLIGNALKHTTQGSITYGYRLINDGQEVEFFVTDTGSGIAPEDIKNIFGIYMSRDAENQHGYGLGLALCKTIVEKMDGNISVQSKLGEGSTFRFTLPFEGTIGGVTKNSRITTNSRTIRSTTKTDLSQAPLILVAEDEDSNFELVKIVLSKRYRLLRATNGIEAVTFCEEKQPDLILMDIRMPDMNGLDATRIIKEVNHDIPVIALSAYAFDENIREAKAAGCDEFLAKPVRVEDLMDMVEKYVK
;
A
#
# COMPACT_ATOMS: atom_id res chain seq x y z
N MET A 1 -46.81 -70.03 29.36
CA MET A 1 -46.40 -68.64 29.66
C MET A 1 -47.63 -67.97 30.23
N ASN A 2 -47.58 -67.61 31.50
CA ASN A 2 -48.71 -67.01 32.23
C ASN A 2 -48.90 -65.56 31.72
N SER A 3 -50.11 -64.99 31.75
CA SER A 3 -50.48 -63.65 31.27
C SER A 3 -49.55 -62.59 31.86
N ASP A 4 -49.22 -62.68 33.13
CA ASP A 4 -48.35 -61.76 33.87
C ASP A 4 -46.87 -61.75 33.38
N GLU A 5 -46.36 -62.92 33.03
CA GLU A 5 -45.00 -63.13 32.49
C GLU A 5 -44.88 -62.39 31.09
N ARG A 6 -45.93 -62.48 30.31
CA ARG A 6 -45.96 -61.84 28.97
C ARG A 6 -46.05 -60.32 29.08
N GLU A 7 -46.76 -59.81 30.05
CA GLU A 7 -46.88 -58.38 30.30
C GLU A 7 -45.56 -57.76 30.78
N ILE A 8 -44.87 -58.39 31.70
CA ILE A 8 -43.53 -58.06 32.19
C ILE A 8 -42.50 -58.07 31.05
N LEU A 9 -42.56 -59.03 30.13
CA LEU A 9 -41.66 -59.10 28.98
C LEU A 9 -41.90 -58.01 27.98
N LEU A 10 -43.17 -57.64 27.70
CA LEU A 10 -43.53 -56.55 26.82
C LEU A 10 -43.09 -55.24 27.40
N GLN A 11 -43.21 -55.05 28.71
CA GLN A 11 -42.76 -53.78 29.36
C GLN A 11 -41.22 -53.63 29.30
N LYS A 12 -40.44 -54.72 29.54
CA LYS A 12 -39.00 -54.76 29.39
C LYS A 12 -38.56 -54.49 27.94
N LEU A 13 -39.29 -55.05 26.97
CA LEU A 13 -39.02 -54.83 25.54
C LEU A 13 -39.22 -53.37 25.14
N ALA A 14 -40.32 -52.75 25.62
CA ALA A 14 -40.62 -51.34 25.38
C ALA A 14 -39.55 -50.42 26.01
N GLU A 15 -39.09 -50.72 27.23
CA GLU A 15 -38.05 -49.99 27.91
C GLU A 15 -36.69 -50.09 27.20
N THR A 16 -36.37 -51.32 26.70
CA THR A 16 -35.14 -51.53 25.93
C THR A 16 -35.18 -50.83 24.57
N ASN A 17 -36.32 -50.84 23.86
CA ASN A 17 -36.51 -50.11 22.60
C ASN A 17 -36.38 -48.60 22.79
N ASN A 18 -36.94 -48.04 23.89
CA ASN A 18 -36.77 -46.64 24.20
C ASN A 18 -35.30 -46.24 24.46
N LYS A 19 -34.56 -47.10 25.20
CA LYS A 19 -33.12 -46.89 25.43
C LYS A 19 -32.32 -46.99 24.12
N LEU A 20 -32.67 -47.93 23.23
CA LEU A 20 -32.05 -48.08 21.93
C LEU A 20 -32.28 -46.82 21.06
N HIS A 21 -33.51 -46.36 21.00
CA HIS A 21 -33.86 -45.15 20.22
C HIS A 21 -33.13 -43.90 20.75
N THR A 22 -33.03 -43.73 22.06
CA THR A 22 -32.25 -42.62 22.67
C THR A 22 -30.77 -42.72 22.32
N ALA A 23 -30.17 -43.92 22.40
CA ALA A 23 -28.79 -44.15 22.03
C ALA A 23 -28.51 -43.86 20.51
N GLU A 24 -29.47 -44.22 19.64
CA GLU A 24 -29.37 -43.93 18.21
C GLU A 24 -29.38 -42.41 17.92
N LEU A 25 -30.23 -41.65 18.62
CA LEU A 25 -30.28 -40.20 18.54
C LEU A 25 -28.97 -39.55 19.01
N GLU A 26 -28.44 -40.01 20.15
CA GLU A 26 -27.16 -39.56 20.70
C GLU A 26 -26.01 -39.86 19.73
N LEU A 27 -25.97 -41.06 19.15
CA LEU A 27 -24.96 -41.48 18.17
C LEU A 27 -25.02 -40.60 16.90
N SER A 28 -26.24 -40.30 16.41
CA SER A 28 -26.44 -39.45 15.25
C SER A 28 -25.92 -38.01 15.51
N SER A 29 -26.23 -37.48 16.70
CA SER A 29 -25.75 -36.16 17.15
C SER A 29 -24.22 -36.11 17.27
N ALA A 30 -23.62 -37.15 17.86
CA ALA A 30 -22.18 -37.30 18.01
C ALA A 30 -21.45 -37.38 16.63
N LYS A 31 -22.01 -38.16 15.69
CA LYS A 31 -21.49 -38.22 14.31
C LYS A 31 -21.53 -36.88 13.60
N LYS A 32 -22.61 -36.09 13.76
CA LYS A 32 -22.71 -34.76 13.17
C LYS A 32 -21.63 -33.81 13.74
N LYS A 33 -21.46 -33.81 15.07
CA LYS A 33 -20.42 -33.02 15.73
C LYS A 33 -19.01 -33.43 15.28
N LEU A 34 -18.75 -34.71 15.16
CA LEU A 34 -17.45 -35.22 14.69
C LEU A 34 -17.13 -34.71 13.30
N LYS A 35 -18.10 -34.76 12.37
CA LYS A 35 -17.93 -34.25 11.02
C LYS A 35 -17.66 -32.75 11.00
N GLU A 36 -18.36 -31.98 11.84
CA GLU A 36 -18.10 -30.53 11.98
C GLU A 36 -16.70 -30.23 12.51
N TYR A 37 -16.21 -31.06 13.47
CA TYR A 37 -14.83 -30.93 13.97
C TYR A 37 -13.79 -31.28 12.91
N GLU A 38 -14.01 -32.39 12.17
CA GLU A 38 -13.11 -32.81 11.07
C GLU A 38 -13.01 -31.71 10.00
N GLU A 39 -14.12 -31.12 9.57
CA GLU A 39 -14.15 -30.00 8.61
C GLU A 39 -13.40 -28.75 9.14
N LYS A 40 -13.57 -28.42 10.43
CA LYS A 40 -12.83 -27.32 11.06
C LYS A 40 -11.34 -27.58 11.15
N THR A 41 -10.95 -28.79 11.54
CA THR A 41 -9.54 -29.19 11.63
C THR A 41 -8.87 -29.16 10.27
N GLN A 42 -9.53 -29.68 9.23
CA GLN A 42 -9.03 -29.70 7.89
C GLN A 42 -8.83 -28.26 7.34
N LYS A 43 -9.78 -27.35 7.62
CA LYS A 43 -9.64 -25.92 7.26
C LYS A 43 -8.47 -25.27 8.01
N ALA A 44 -8.30 -25.54 9.30
CA ALA A 44 -7.21 -25.00 10.09
C ALA A 44 -5.83 -25.50 9.61
N GLU A 45 -5.72 -26.79 9.28
CA GLU A 45 -4.49 -27.36 8.71
C GLU A 45 -4.17 -26.78 7.34
N GLN A 46 -5.17 -26.60 6.48
CA GLN A 46 -5.00 -25.94 5.19
C GLN A 46 -4.49 -24.49 5.36
N ALA A 47 -5.11 -23.73 6.26
CA ALA A 47 -4.67 -22.36 6.55
C ALA A 47 -3.23 -22.30 7.08
N SER A 48 -2.85 -23.23 7.97
CA SER A 48 -1.50 -23.36 8.50
C SER A 48 -0.47 -23.69 7.42
N ARG A 49 -0.78 -24.64 6.53
CA ARG A 49 0.09 -24.96 5.38
C ARG A 49 0.27 -23.78 4.44
N MET A 50 -0.82 -23.08 4.13
CA MET A 50 -0.77 -21.88 3.26
C MET A 50 0.08 -20.78 3.89
N LYS A 51 -0.02 -20.57 5.21
CA LYS A 51 0.81 -19.59 5.93
C LYS A 51 2.30 -19.97 5.88
N SER A 52 2.63 -21.24 6.00
CA SER A 52 4.03 -21.72 5.90
C SER A 52 4.60 -21.54 4.50
N LEU A 53 3.83 -21.86 3.45
CA LEU A 53 4.21 -21.64 2.06
C LEU A 53 4.41 -20.14 1.76
N PHE A 54 3.55 -19.30 2.31
CA PHE A 54 3.69 -17.85 2.18
C PHE A 54 5.02 -17.34 2.75
N LEU A 55 5.34 -17.70 3.99
CA LEU A 55 6.60 -17.27 4.62
C LEU A 55 7.82 -17.76 3.82
N ALA A 56 7.78 -18.97 3.28
CA ALA A 56 8.85 -19.50 2.44
C ALA A 56 8.99 -18.71 1.14
N ASN A 57 7.88 -18.44 0.46
CA ASN A 57 7.86 -17.64 -0.77
C ASN A 57 8.31 -16.19 -0.51
N MET A 58 7.86 -15.56 0.58
CA MET A 58 8.27 -14.20 0.95
C MET A 58 9.78 -14.11 1.21
N SER A 59 10.35 -15.12 1.89
CA SER A 59 11.80 -15.17 2.11
C SER A 59 12.58 -15.23 0.79
N HIS A 60 12.08 -15.97 -0.20
CA HIS A 60 12.68 -16.04 -1.53
C HIS A 60 12.55 -14.71 -2.28
N GLU A 61 11.36 -14.11 -2.25
CA GLU A 61 11.03 -12.87 -2.95
C GLU A 61 11.74 -11.64 -2.36
N ILE A 62 12.06 -11.64 -1.08
CA ILE A 62 12.91 -10.64 -0.43
C ILE A 62 14.38 -10.84 -0.83
N ARG A 63 14.84 -12.10 -0.87
CA ARG A 63 16.23 -12.42 -1.16
C ARG A 63 16.66 -12.02 -2.58
N THR A 64 15.79 -12.21 -3.57
CA THR A 64 16.10 -11.94 -4.98
C THR A 64 16.45 -10.48 -5.23
N PRO A 65 15.60 -9.47 -4.90
CA PRO A 65 15.98 -8.07 -5.07
C PRO A 65 17.13 -7.65 -4.16
N LEU A 66 17.23 -8.20 -2.95
CA LEU A 66 18.32 -7.90 -2.02
C LEU A 66 19.67 -8.35 -2.59
N ASN A 67 19.77 -9.56 -3.13
CA ASN A 67 20.98 -10.06 -3.79
C ASN A 67 21.36 -9.23 -5.02
N ALA A 68 20.35 -8.76 -5.79
CA ALA A 68 20.59 -7.88 -6.92
C ALA A 68 21.15 -6.52 -6.47
N ILE A 69 20.55 -5.90 -5.44
CA ILE A 69 21.04 -4.64 -4.85
C ILE A 69 22.47 -4.82 -4.36
N GLU A 70 22.77 -5.86 -3.58
CA GLU A 70 24.11 -6.13 -3.05
C GLU A 70 25.12 -6.37 -4.19
N GLY A 71 24.77 -7.23 -5.15
CA GLY A 71 25.65 -7.57 -6.26
C GLY A 71 26.00 -6.37 -7.14
N PHE A 72 24.98 -5.63 -7.59
CA PHE A 72 25.20 -4.45 -8.44
C PHE A 72 25.84 -3.28 -7.70
N SER A 73 25.64 -3.14 -6.39
CA SER A 73 26.35 -2.14 -5.58
C SER A 73 27.86 -2.42 -5.53
N ARG A 74 28.27 -3.69 -5.40
CA ARG A 74 29.70 -4.07 -5.44
C ARG A 74 30.30 -3.83 -6.82
N VAL A 75 29.62 -4.28 -7.89
CA VAL A 75 30.11 -4.09 -9.26
C VAL A 75 30.23 -2.60 -9.59
N MET A 76 29.24 -1.78 -9.17
CA MET A 76 29.26 -0.33 -9.37
C MET A 76 30.45 0.35 -8.68
N ALA A 77 30.87 -0.15 -7.50
CA ALA A 77 32.01 0.38 -6.77
C ALA A 77 33.34 0.12 -7.49
N GLU A 78 33.45 -0.96 -8.27
CA GLU A 78 34.64 -1.37 -9.03
C GLU A 78 34.60 -0.87 -10.49
N THR A 79 33.51 -0.24 -10.94
CA THR A 79 33.35 0.20 -12.34
C THR A 79 33.70 1.67 -12.48
N ASP A 80 34.65 1.98 -13.38
CA ASP A 80 35.07 3.36 -13.68
C ASP A 80 34.20 4.06 -14.72
N ALA A 81 33.57 3.32 -15.64
CA ALA A 81 32.75 3.86 -16.70
C ALA A 81 31.43 4.42 -16.16
N LEU A 82 31.22 5.72 -16.35
CA LEU A 82 30.03 6.42 -15.84
C LEU A 82 28.72 5.84 -16.40
N GLU A 83 28.71 5.47 -17.68
CA GLU A 83 27.51 4.91 -18.34
C GLU A 83 27.09 3.57 -17.73
N ASP A 84 28.05 2.70 -17.40
CA ASP A 84 27.75 1.41 -16.76
C ASP A 84 27.32 1.59 -15.31
N ARG A 85 27.95 2.54 -14.59
CA ARG A 85 27.51 2.90 -13.23
C ARG A 85 26.06 3.39 -13.20
N MET A 86 25.63 4.20 -14.19
CA MET A 86 24.24 4.65 -14.30
C MET A 86 23.29 3.47 -14.54
N LYS A 87 23.64 2.53 -15.41
CA LYS A 87 22.83 1.31 -15.62
C LYS A 87 22.70 0.46 -14.34
N TYR A 88 23.78 0.30 -13.59
CA TYR A 88 23.75 -0.45 -12.32
C TYR A 88 22.90 0.27 -11.27
N MET A 89 22.96 1.61 -11.21
CA MET A 89 22.11 2.41 -10.34
C MET A 89 20.63 2.19 -10.65
N GLU A 90 20.21 2.25 -11.93
CA GLU A 90 18.83 1.99 -12.34
C GLU A 90 18.35 0.60 -11.90
N ILE A 91 19.23 -0.42 -12.00
CA ILE A 91 18.91 -1.78 -11.55
C ILE A 91 18.73 -1.81 -10.02
N ILE A 92 19.61 -1.15 -9.26
CA ILE A 92 19.54 -1.06 -7.80
C ILE A 92 18.23 -0.36 -7.38
N GLU A 93 17.91 0.80 -7.98
CA GLU A 93 16.70 1.56 -7.68
C GLU A 93 15.43 0.78 -8.00
N SER A 94 15.40 0.09 -9.14
CA SER A 94 14.29 -0.77 -9.52
C SER A 94 14.05 -1.89 -8.51
N ASN A 95 15.12 -2.58 -8.07
CA ASN A 95 15.01 -3.67 -7.09
C ASN A 95 14.66 -3.15 -5.69
N ASN A 96 15.17 -1.98 -5.29
CA ASN A 96 14.81 -1.34 -4.03
C ASN A 96 13.31 -0.97 -4.01
N SER A 97 12.81 -0.34 -5.08
CA SER A 97 11.39 -0.01 -5.22
C SER A 97 10.51 -1.25 -5.15
N ARG A 98 10.95 -2.37 -5.76
CA ARG A 98 10.27 -3.66 -5.70
C ARG A 98 10.26 -4.23 -4.28
N LEU A 99 11.37 -4.17 -3.55
CA LEU A 99 11.47 -4.65 -2.18
C LEU A 99 10.55 -3.86 -1.24
N LEU A 100 10.53 -2.53 -1.37
CA LEU A 100 9.64 -1.66 -0.59
C LEU A 100 8.16 -1.96 -0.86
N ALA A 101 7.78 -2.18 -2.12
CA ALA A 101 6.41 -2.56 -2.47
C ALA A 101 6.03 -3.89 -1.80
N LEU A 102 6.91 -4.89 -1.82
CA LEU A 102 6.68 -6.19 -1.16
C LEU A 102 6.50 -6.03 0.36
N ILE A 103 7.36 -5.26 1.01
CA ILE A 103 7.26 -5.00 2.45
C ILE A 103 5.91 -4.35 2.79
N ASN A 104 5.49 -3.37 2.02
CA ASN A 104 4.20 -2.71 2.22
C ASN A 104 3.02 -3.68 2.03
N ASP A 105 3.07 -4.55 1.03
CA ASP A 105 2.05 -5.59 0.81
C ASP A 105 1.96 -6.56 2.00
N ILE A 106 3.10 -6.96 2.59
CA ILE A 106 3.16 -7.83 3.79
C ILE A 106 2.57 -7.11 5.00
N LEU A 107 2.92 -5.83 5.21
CA LEU A 107 2.39 -5.03 6.32
C LEU A 107 0.88 -4.82 6.18
N ASP A 108 0.39 -4.53 4.99
CA ASP A 108 -1.04 -4.40 4.72
C ASP A 108 -1.77 -5.73 4.98
N LEU A 109 -1.21 -6.86 4.53
CA LEU A 109 -1.78 -8.18 4.82
C LEU A 109 -1.81 -8.48 6.32
N SER A 110 -0.76 -8.17 7.05
CA SER A 110 -0.72 -8.34 8.52
C SER A 110 -1.82 -7.55 9.21
N ARG A 111 -2.09 -6.31 8.75
CA ARG A 111 -3.21 -5.49 9.25
C ARG A 111 -4.57 -6.05 8.88
N VAL A 112 -4.69 -6.67 7.69
CA VAL A 112 -5.90 -7.40 7.28
C VAL A 112 -6.19 -8.55 8.24
N GLU A 113 -5.18 -9.41 8.51
CA GLU A 113 -5.32 -10.55 9.43
C GLU A 113 -5.64 -10.11 10.86
N ALA A 114 -5.07 -9.01 11.34
CA ALA A 114 -5.36 -8.41 12.64
C ALA A 114 -6.75 -7.72 12.71
N GLY A 115 -7.43 -7.55 11.57
CA GLY A 115 -8.69 -6.80 11.50
C GLY A 115 -8.52 -5.28 11.62
N GLU A 116 -7.28 -4.77 11.58
CA GLU A 116 -6.90 -3.39 11.88
C GLU A 116 -6.98 -2.43 10.68
N ILE A 117 -7.50 -2.87 9.52
CA ILE A 117 -7.74 -1.94 8.42
C ILE A 117 -8.83 -0.96 8.82
N SER A 118 -8.42 0.28 9.05
CA SER A 118 -9.34 1.41 9.21
C SER A 118 -9.66 2.02 7.85
N ILE A 119 -10.92 2.29 7.59
CA ILE A 119 -11.40 3.02 6.41
C ILE A 119 -11.69 4.46 6.84
N LYS A 120 -10.99 5.41 6.24
CA LYS A 120 -11.15 6.85 6.53
C LYS A 120 -11.98 7.49 5.43
N ARG A 121 -13.29 7.63 5.64
CA ARG A 121 -14.19 8.19 4.65
C ARG A 121 -14.09 9.72 4.62
N ASN A 122 -13.84 10.30 3.45
CA ASN A 122 -13.85 11.73 3.16
C ASN A 122 -14.50 11.95 1.79
N MET A 123 -14.93 13.18 1.51
CA MET A 123 -15.45 13.53 0.18
C MET A 123 -14.32 13.51 -0.84
N CYS A 124 -14.36 12.57 -1.76
CA CYS A 124 -13.37 12.33 -2.81
C CYS A 124 -13.95 12.71 -4.18
N ASP A 125 -13.24 13.55 -4.95
CA ASP A 125 -13.56 13.79 -6.35
C ASP A 125 -13.00 12.64 -7.20
N LEU A 126 -13.90 11.81 -7.74
CA LEU A 126 -13.50 10.64 -8.52
C LEU A 126 -12.81 11.02 -9.84
N ASN A 127 -13.08 12.19 -10.39
CA ASN A 127 -12.36 12.67 -11.57
C ASN A 127 -10.91 13.06 -11.26
N GLU A 128 -10.68 13.73 -10.12
CA GLU A 128 -9.33 14.07 -9.67
C GLU A 128 -8.53 12.82 -9.32
N LEU A 129 -9.15 11.84 -8.67
CA LEU A 129 -8.56 10.54 -8.38
C LEU A 129 -8.13 9.83 -9.67
N CYS A 130 -9.01 9.70 -10.65
CA CYS A 130 -8.68 9.04 -11.93
C CYS A 130 -7.62 9.81 -12.72
N HIS A 131 -7.63 11.14 -12.67
CA HIS A 131 -6.60 11.96 -13.30
C HIS A 131 -5.22 11.74 -12.65
N SER A 132 -5.17 11.65 -11.32
CA SER A 132 -3.94 11.35 -10.59
C SER A 132 -3.38 9.98 -10.97
N LEU A 133 -4.24 8.95 -11.10
CA LEU A 133 -3.84 7.62 -11.59
C LEU A 133 -3.25 7.70 -13.01
N GLN A 134 -3.85 8.50 -13.90
CA GLN A 134 -3.31 8.68 -15.25
C GLN A 134 -1.87 9.23 -15.21
N ASN A 135 -1.61 10.22 -14.36
CA ASN A 135 -0.28 10.80 -14.22
C ASN A 135 0.74 9.81 -13.64
N ILE A 136 0.35 9.00 -12.66
CA ILE A 136 1.22 7.96 -12.05
C ILE A 136 1.62 6.90 -13.07
N PHE A 137 0.67 6.43 -13.89
CA PHE A 137 0.92 5.30 -14.79
C PHE A 137 1.37 5.70 -16.18
N LYS A 138 1.21 6.97 -16.60
CA LYS A 138 1.64 7.46 -17.92
C LYS A 138 3.12 7.16 -18.21
N PHE A 139 3.99 7.33 -17.23
CA PHE A 139 5.43 7.09 -17.38
C PHE A 139 5.84 5.62 -17.18
N ARG A 140 4.93 4.79 -16.65
CA ARG A 140 5.18 3.35 -16.45
C ARG A 140 4.64 2.51 -17.60
N CYS A 141 3.80 3.10 -18.45
CA CYS A 141 3.16 2.43 -19.57
C CYS A 141 4.13 2.41 -20.76
N PRO A 142 4.51 1.23 -21.29
CA PRO A 142 5.29 1.14 -22.52
C PRO A 142 4.54 1.76 -23.72
N ASP A 143 5.27 2.26 -24.71
CA ASP A 143 4.68 2.85 -25.93
C ASP A 143 3.77 1.90 -26.71
N THR A 144 3.92 0.59 -26.48
CA THR A 144 3.08 -0.46 -27.09
C THR A 144 1.71 -0.59 -26.46
N ILE A 145 1.46 0.05 -25.29
CA ILE A 145 0.22 -0.04 -24.54
C ILE A 145 -0.42 1.34 -24.42
N GLN A 146 -1.67 1.47 -24.82
CA GLN A 146 -2.44 2.70 -24.66
C GLN A 146 -3.19 2.67 -23.31
N LEU A 147 -2.84 3.58 -22.40
CA LEU A 147 -3.59 3.78 -21.16
C LEU A 147 -4.72 4.80 -21.37
N VAL A 148 -5.97 4.36 -21.23
CA VAL A 148 -7.17 5.14 -21.53
C VAL A 148 -7.99 5.35 -20.27
N TRP A 149 -8.18 6.59 -19.87
CA TRP A 149 -9.17 6.93 -18.86
C TRP A 149 -10.53 7.18 -19.50
N ASN A 150 -11.52 6.33 -19.19
CA ASN A 150 -12.91 6.51 -19.62
C ASN A 150 -13.57 7.58 -18.71
N LYS A 151 -13.37 8.84 -19.08
CA LYS A 151 -13.82 9.99 -18.28
C LYS A 151 -15.32 10.20 -18.44
N PRO A 152 -16.11 10.13 -17.35
CA PRO A 152 -17.54 10.48 -17.40
C PRO A 152 -17.75 11.99 -17.58
N ASN A 153 -18.88 12.36 -18.18
CA ASN A 153 -19.25 13.77 -18.41
C ASN A 153 -19.79 14.50 -17.16
N MET A 154 -19.67 13.88 -15.99
CA MET A 154 -20.19 14.41 -14.74
C MET A 154 -19.12 14.42 -13.66
N LYS A 155 -19.23 15.36 -12.72
CA LYS A 155 -18.43 15.36 -11.50
C LYS A 155 -19.13 14.53 -10.45
N VAL A 156 -18.46 13.54 -9.91
CA VAL A 156 -18.96 12.68 -8.84
C VAL A 156 -18.07 12.84 -7.62
N LEU A 157 -18.67 13.29 -6.52
CA LEU A 157 -18.06 13.33 -5.20
C LEU A 157 -18.60 12.15 -4.39
N LEU A 158 -17.71 11.26 -3.93
CA LEU A 158 -18.03 10.07 -3.16
C LEU A 158 -17.44 10.19 -1.76
N ASN A 159 -18.24 9.89 -0.74
CA ASN A 159 -17.75 9.80 0.64
C ASN A 159 -17.04 8.46 0.86
N THR A 160 -15.73 8.43 0.69
CA THR A 160 -14.94 7.21 0.63
C THR A 160 -13.49 7.44 1.06
N ASP A 161 -12.71 6.38 1.16
CA ASP A 161 -11.26 6.45 1.38
C ASP A 161 -10.52 6.49 0.04
N GLN A 162 -10.10 7.70 -0.35
CA GLN A 162 -9.35 7.94 -1.59
C GLN A 162 -8.09 7.08 -1.71
N ASN A 163 -7.34 6.92 -0.62
CA ASN A 163 -6.09 6.17 -0.63
C ASN A 163 -6.34 4.68 -0.89
N ARG A 164 -7.39 4.12 -0.30
CA ARG A 164 -7.77 2.74 -0.52
C ARG A 164 -8.28 2.48 -1.93
N ILE A 165 -9.09 3.39 -2.51
CA ILE A 165 -9.47 3.27 -3.93
C ILE A 165 -8.24 3.38 -4.83
N THR A 166 -7.34 4.32 -4.58
CA THR A 166 -6.09 4.47 -5.32
C THR A 166 -5.25 3.19 -5.24
N GLN A 167 -5.17 2.56 -4.07
CA GLN A 167 -4.46 1.29 -3.86
C GLN A 167 -5.07 0.15 -4.68
N VAL A 168 -6.42 0.01 -4.67
CA VAL A 168 -7.12 -1.00 -5.48
C VAL A 168 -6.85 -0.78 -6.96
N PHE A 169 -7.02 0.46 -7.47
CA PHE A 169 -6.71 0.78 -8.86
C PHE A 169 -5.25 0.51 -9.22
N SER A 170 -4.31 0.90 -8.35
CA SER A 170 -2.88 0.69 -8.60
C SER A 170 -2.53 -0.79 -8.74
N ASN A 171 -3.11 -1.65 -7.91
CA ASN A 171 -2.95 -3.08 -8.01
C ASN A 171 -3.57 -3.64 -9.30
N LEU A 172 -4.79 -3.21 -9.66
CA LEU A 172 -5.48 -3.69 -10.87
C LEU A 172 -4.79 -3.21 -12.15
N ILE A 173 -4.39 -1.92 -12.24
CA ILE A 173 -3.66 -1.38 -13.39
C ILE A 173 -2.26 -2.00 -13.48
N GLY A 174 -1.57 -2.19 -12.36
CA GLY A 174 -0.28 -2.87 -12.31
C GLY A 174 -0.36 -4.32 -12.84
N ASN A 175 -1.40 -5.06 -12.47
CA ASN A 175 -1.67 -6.39 -13.02
C ASN A 175 -1.98 -6.33 -14.52
N ALA A 176 -2.79 -5.38 -14.97
CA ALA A 176 -3.10 -5.19 -16.39
C ALA A 176 -1.82 -4.91 -17.22
N LEU A 177 -0.93 -4.02 -16.74
CA LEU A 177 0.36 -3.73 -17.38
C LEU A 177 1.27 -4.95 -17.45
N LYS A 178 1.26 -5.80 -16.42
CA LYS A 178 2.08 -7.01 -16.36
C LYS A 178 1.64 -8.06 -17.40
N HIS A 179 0.33 -8.18 -17.65
CA HIS A 179 -0.25 -9.22 -18.50
C HIS A 179 -0.62 -8.73 -19.91
N THR A 180 -0.36 -7.45 -20.23
CA THR A 180 -0.57 -6.87 -21.55
C THR A 180 0.77 -6.50 -22.16
N THR A 181 1.14 -7.10 -23.29
CA THR A 181 2.38 -6.77 -24.02
C THR A 181 2.16 -5.68 -25.08
N GLN A 182 0.97 -5.65 -25.66
CA GLN A 182 0.53 -4.64 -26.62
C GLN A 182 -0.99 -4.49 -26.59
N GLY A 183 -1.51 -3.30 -26.90
CA GLY A 183 -2.94 -3.02 -26.95
C GLY A 183 -3.35 -1.89 -26.02
N SER A 184 -4.39 -2.08 -25.19
CA SER A 184 -4.89 -1.01 -24.35
C SER A 184 -5.30 -1.47 -22.94
N ILE A 185 -5.18 -0.53 -21.99
CA ILE A 185 -5.72 -0.66 -20.67
C ILE A 185 -6.68 0.50 -20.46
N THR A 186 -7.96 0.18 -20.25
CA THR A 186 -9.01 1.18 -20.03
C THR A 186 -9.49 1.10 -18.59
N TYR A 187 -9.57 2.24 -17.90
CA TYR A 187 -10.06 2.31 -16.52
C TYR A 187 -11.01 3.48 -16.34
N GLY A 188 -11.81 3.44 -15.30
CA GLY A 188 -12.77 4.48 -15.01
C GLY A 188 -13.80 4.04 -13.97
N TYR A 189 -14.88 4.83 -13.89
CA TYR A 189 -16.01 4.52 -13.04
C TYR A 189 -17.32 4.90 -13.71
N ARG A 190 -18.43 4.33 -13.22
CA ARG A 190 -19.80 4.66 -13.62
C ARG A 190 -20.77 4.45 -12.48
N LEU A 191 -21.86 5.19 -12.49
CA LEU A 191 -22.97 4.94 -11.58
C LEU A 191 -23.82 3.79 -12.14
N ILE A 192 -24.20 2.88 -11.26
CA ILE A 192 -25.07 1.73 -11.57
C ILE A 192 -26.24 1.68 -10.57
N ASN A 193 -27.18 0.78 -10.80
CA ASN A 193 -28.34 0.56 -9.92
C ASN A 193 -29.10 1.86 -9.60
N ASP A 194 -29.48 2.62 -10.63
CA ASP A 194 -30.16 3.91 -10.52
C ASP A 194 -29.41 4.94 -9.63
N GLY A 195 -28.07 4.86 -9.64
CA GLY A 195 -27.22 5.77 -8.87
C GLY A 195 -27.03 5.39 -7.41
N GLN A 196 -27.38 4.17 -7.00
CA GLN A 196 -27.18 3.68 -5.63
C GLN A 196 -25.77 3.14 -5.40
N GLU A 197 -25.05 2.81 -6.46
CA GLU A 197 -23.69 2.26 -6.41
C GLU A 197 -22.79 2.93 -7.45
N VAL A 198 -21.49 2.99 -7.12
CA VAL A 198 -20.43 3.34 -8.07
C VAL A 198 -19.69 2.06 -8.45
N GLU A 199 -19.65 1.73 -9.72
CA GLU A 199 -18.82 0.68 -10.27
C GLU A 199 -17.53 1.30 -10.81
N PHE A 200 -16.40 0.80 -10.34
CA PHE A 200 -15.06 1.07 -10.85
C PHE A 200 -14.60 -0.11 -11.69
N PHE A 201 -13.84 0.15 -12.75
CA PHE A 201 -13.37 -0.92 -13.63
C PHE A 201 -11.98 -0.66 -14.17
N VAL A 202 -11.28 -1.76 -14.44
CA VAL A 202 -10.03 -1.82 -15.20
C VAL A 202 -10.17 -2.95 -16.22
N THR A 203 -10.04 -2.61 -17.51
CA THR A 203 -10.14 -3.55 -18.63
C THR A 203 -8.81 -3.57 -19.37
N ASP A 204 -8.24 -4.73 -19.59
CA ASP A 204 -7.03 -4.95 -20.36
C ASP A 204 -7.33 -5.82 -21.59
N THR A 205 -6.48 -5.71 -22.62
CA THR A 205 -6.48 -6.55 -23.82
C THR A 205 -5.32 -7.56 -23.79
N GLY A 206 -4.96 -8.03 -22.59
CA GLY A 206 -3.83 -8.93 -22.37
C GLY A 206 -4.14 -10.40 -22.60
N SER A 207 -3.35 -11.26 -21.97
CA SER A 207 -3.43 -12.72 -22.12
C SER A 207 -4.74 -13.35 -21.63
N GLY A 208 -5.51 -12.64 -20.80
CA GLY A 208 -6.70 -13.19 -20.14
C GLY A 208 -6.37 -14.23 -19.07
N ILE A 209 -7.43 -14.80 -18.48
CA ILE A 209 -7.36 -15.74 -17.34
C ILE A 209 -8.12 -17.01 -17.72
N ALA A 210 -7.53 -18.18 -17.44
CA ALA A 210 -8.18 -19.46 -17.68
C ALA A 210 -9.42 -19.64 -16.76
N PRO A 211 -10.52 -20.26 -17.26
CA PRO A 211 -11.77 -20.40 -16.51
C PRO A 211 -11.62 -21.11 -15.14
N GLU A 212 -10.69 -22.06 -15.05
CA GLU A 212 -10.38 -22.79 -13.83
C GLU A 212 -9.73 -21.90 -12.75
N ASP A 213 -9.00 -20.84 -13.16
CA ASP A 213 -8.29 -19.94 -12.23
C ASP A 213 -9.19 -18.80 -11.75
N ILE A 214 -10.19 -18.38 -12.51
CA ILE A 214 -11.10 -17.26 -12.18
C ILE A 214 -11.70 -17.37 -10.78
N LYS A 215 -12.05 -18.57 -10.36
CA LYS A 215 -12.68 -18.81 -9.04
C LYS A 215 -11.73 -18.53 -7.87
N ASN A 216 -10.42 -18.60 -8.11
CA ASN A 216 -9.41 -18.60 -7.06
C ASN A 216 -8.50 -17.37 -7.06
N ILE A 217 -8.58 -16.49 -8.07
CA ILE A 217 -7.63 -15.37 -8.24
C ILE A 217 -7.65 -14.34 -7.10
N PHE A 218 -8.75 -14.25 -6.36
CA PHE A 218 -8.86 -13.41 -5.16
C PHE A 218 -8.47 -14.14 -3.87
N GLY A 219 -8.05 -15.41 -3.98
CA GLY A 219 -7.53 -16.17 -2.84
C GLY A 219 -6.14 -15.70 -2.45
N ILE A 220 -5.85 -15.72 -1.15
CA ILE A 220 -4.51 -15.45 -0.64
C ILE A 220 -3.58 -16.58 -1.15
N TYR A 221 -2.41 -16.19 -1.73
CA TYR A 221 -1.35 -17.11 -2.21
C TYR A 221 -1.63 -17.90 -3.50
N MET A 222 -2.58 -17.48 -4.32
CA MET A 222 -2.89 -18.14 -5.58
C MET A 222 -2.13 -17.48 -6.76
N SER A 223 -0.84 -17.80 -6.90
CA SER A 223 -0.09 -17.54 -8.14
C SER A 223 0.42 -18.86 -8.68
N ARG A 224 -0.01 -19.27 -9.88
CA ARG A 224 0.49 -20.49 -10.56
C ARG A 224 1.87 -20.31 -11.19
N ASP A 225 2.29 -19.09 -11.42
CA ASP A 225 3.55 -18.78 -12.13
C ASP A 225 4.72 -18.58 -11.15
N ALA A 226 5.00 -19.61 -10.34
CA ALA A 226 6.14 -19.57 -9.40
C ALA A 226 7.51 -19.52 -10.12
N GLU A 227 7.58 -19.81 -11.42
CA GLU A 227 8.88 -19.92 -12.11
C GLU A 227 9.22 -18.76 -13.07
N ASN A 228 8.26 -17.93 -13.55
CA ASN A 228 8.56 -16.96 -14.60
C ASN A 228 7.93 -15.56 -14.53
N GLN A 229 7.09 -15.21 -13.54
CA GLN A 229 6.50 -13.86 -13.50
C GLN A 229 6.32 -13.29 -12.08
N HIS A 230 6.81 -12.08 -11.93
CA HIS A 230 6.88 -11.21 -10.78
C HIS A 230 5.50 -10.82 -10.22
N GLY A 231 4.96 -11.57 -9.24
CA GLY A 231 3.72 -11.20 -8.58
C GLY A 231 3.39 -12.13 -7.40
N TYR A 232 3.20 -11.56 -6.23
CA TYR A 232 3.13 -12.23 -4.92
C TYR A 232 1.79 -12.91 -4.65
N GLY A 233 0.80 -12.82 -5.57
CA GLY A 233 -0.56 -13.30 -5.33
C GLY A 233 -1.30 -12.60 -4.18
N LEU A 234 -0.75 -11.49 -3.67
CA LEU A 234 -1.30 -10.73 -2.55
C LEU A 234 -2.20 -9.57 -2.99
N GLY A 235 -1.87 -8.93 -4.11
CA GLY A 235 -2.53 -7.71 -4.56
C GLY A 235 -4.04 -7.88 -4.76
N LEU A 236 -4.48 -8.96 -5.41
CA LEU A 236 -5.92 -9.20 -5.63
C LEU A 236 -6.66 -9.60 -4.35
N ALA A 237 -6.03 -10.35 -3.46
CA ALA A 237 -6.59 -10.69 -2.16
C ALA A 237 -6.75 -9.44 -1.29
N LEU A 238 -5.74 -8.55 -1.30
CA LEU A 238 -5.79 -7.25 -0.63
C LEU A 238 -6.88 -6.36 -1.22
N CYS A 239 -7.00 -6.29 -2.56
CA CYS A 239 -8.09 -5.56 -3.22
C CYS A 239 -9.45 -6.04 -2.74
N LYS A 240 -9.67 -7.36 -2.69
CA LYS A 240 -10.91 -7.95 -2.19
C LYS A 240 -11.21 -7.51 -0.76
N THR A 241 -10.24 -7.64 0.13
CA THR A 241 -10.44 -7.27 1.55
C THR A 241 -10.72 -5.77 1.72
N ILE A 242 -9.98 -4.90 1.00
CA ILE A 242 -10.23 -3.45 1.04
C ILE A 242 -11.65 -3.13 0.57
N VAL A 243 -12.07 -3.68 -0.57
CA VAL A 243 -13.40 -3.44 -1.14
C VAL A 243 -14.50 -3.95 -0.23
N GLU A 244 -14.37 -5.16 0.35
CA GLU A 244 -15.32 -5.72 1.32
C GLU A 244 -15.41 -4.88 2.61
N LYS A 245 -14.29 -4.32 3.10
CA LYS A 245 -14.27 -3.39 4.25
C LYS A 245 -14.91 -2.03 3.94
N MET A 246 -15.05 -1.70 2.66
CA MET A 246 -15.75 -0.50 2.19
C MET A 246 -17.22 -0.80 1.81
N ASP A 247 -17.76 -1.94 2.25
CA ASP A 247 -19.12 -2.42 1.97
C ASP A 247 -19.38 -2.66 0.48
N GLY A 248 -18.35 -2.95 -0.29
CA GLY A 248 -18.38 -3.20 -1.72
C GLY A 248 -18.21 -4.66 -2.13
N ASN A 249 -18.18 -4.88 -3.43
CA ASN A 249 -17.91 -6.19 -4.03
C ASN A 249 -16.93 -6.07 -5.17
N ILE A 250 -16.03 -7.07 -5.35
CA ILE A 250 -15.08 -7.13 -6.47
C ILE A 250 -15.33 -8.39 -7.30
N SER A 251 -15.21 -8.27 -8.61
CA SER A 251 -15.43 -9.35 -9.57
C SER A 251 -14.49 -9.24 -10.77
N VAL A 252 -14.39 -10.32 -11.54
CA VAL A 252 -13.63 -10.35 -12.78
C VAL A 252 -14.42 -11.07 -13.87
N GLN A 253 -14.27 -10.59 -15.08
CA GLN A 253 -14.68 -11.25 -16.33
C GLN A 253 -13.45 -11.34 -17.22
N SER A 254 -13.09 -12.53 -17.65
CA SER A 254 -11.91 -12.75 -18.48
C SER A 254 -12.11 -13.91 -19.43
N LYS A 255 -11.44 -13.83 -20.57
CA LYS A 255 -11.35 -14.91 -21.53
C LYS A 255 -9.91 -15.02 -22.00
N LEU A 256 -9.38 -16.22 -22.00
CA LEU A 256 -8.00 -16.49 -22.39
C LEU A 256 -7.74 -15.98 -23.82
N GLY A 257 -6.71 -15.17 -24.00
CA GLY A 257 -6.33 -14.54 -25.26
C GLY A 257 -7.13 -13.28 -25.64
N GLU A 258 -8.15 -12.88 -24.86
CA GLU A 258 -8.97 -11.68 -25.15
C GLU A 258 -8.83 -10.57 -24.09
N GLY A 259 -8.15 -10.87 -22.97
CA GLY A 259 -7.96 -9.92 -21.88
C GLY A 259 -8.90 -10.13 -20.69
N SER A 260 -8.88 -9.18 -19.75
CA SER A 260 -9.64 -9.25 -18.52
C SER A 260 -10.32 -7.92 -18.21
N THR A 261 -11.44 -7.99 -17.51
CA THR A 261 -12.10 -6.82 -16.89
C THR A 261 -12.33 -7.09 -15.44
N PHE A 262 -11.62 -6.37 -14.59
CA PHE A 262 -11.85 -6.31 -13.16
C PHE A 262 -12.82 -5.20 -12.83
N ARG A 263 -13.80 -5.47 -11.95
CA ARG A 263 -14.80 -4.50 -11.50
C ARG A 263 -14.90 -4.57 -9.99
N PHE A 264 -15.04 -3.40 -9.36
CA PHE A 264 -15.46 -3.34 -7.96
C PHE A 264 -16.53 -2.27 -7.78
N THR A 265 -17.45 -2.52 -6.86
CA THR A 265 -18.57 -1.62 -6.56
C THR A 265 -18.46 -1.11 -5.15
N LEU A 266 -18.90 0.12 -4.93
CA LEU A 266 -19.05 0.71 -3.61
C LEU A 266 -20.44 1.35 -3.50
N PRO A 267 -21.07 1.38 -2.31
CA PRO A 267 -22.29 2.15 -2.08
C PRO A 267 -22.06 3.62 -2.42
N PHE A 268 -23.04 4.25 -3.10
CA PHE A 268 -22.95 5.65 -3.44
C PHE A 268 -23.46 6.52 -2.28
N GLU A 269 -22.53 7.05 -1.51
CA GLU A 269 -22.76 8.07 -0.50
C GLU A 269 -22.08 9.37 -0.96
N GLY A 270 -22.78 10.17 -1.78
CA GLY A 270 -22.11 11.30 -2.37
C GLY A 270 -23.04 12.27 -3.10
N THR A 271 -22.46 13.13 -3.91
CA THR A 271 -23.17 14.12 -4.72
C THR A 271 -22.73 14.08 -6.17
N ILE A 272 -23.68 14.33 -7.09
CA ILE A 272 -23.44 14.45 -8.52
C ILE A 272 -23.55 15.93 -8.87
N GLY A 273 -22.43 16.52 -9.35
CA GLY A 273 -22.37 17.92 -9.78
C GLY A 273 -22.40 18.06 -11.31
N GLY A 274 -22.94 19.17 -11.80
CA GLY A 274 -22.97 19.48 -13.24
C GLY A 274 -21.57 19.81 -13.80
N VAL A 275 -21.46 19.75 -15.14
CA VAL A 275 -20.28 19.90 -16.01
C VAL A 275 -19.21 20.86 -15.50
N THR A 276 -18.02 20.38 -15.28
CA THR A 276 -16.84 21.18 -14.95
C THR A 276 -16.31 21.92 -16.18
N LYS A 277 -16.34 23.26 -16.12
CA LYS A 277 -15.55 24.10 -17.04
C LYS A 277 -14.06 23.92 -16.70
N ASN A 278 -13.26 23.62 -17.73
CA ASN A 278 -11.80 23.47 -17.66
C ASN A 278 -11.14 24.67 -16.94
N SER A 279 -10.55 24.41 -15.79
CA SER A 279 -9.56 25.32 -15.20
C SER A 279 -8.19 24.98 -15.81
N ARG A 280 -7.66 25.92 -16.58
CA ARG A 280 -6.29 25.84 -17.10
C ARG A 280 -5.32 25.96 -15.93
N ILE A 281 -4.60 24.88 -15.64
CA ILE A 281 -3.43 24.94 -14.77
C ILE A 281 -2.25 25.40 -15.61
N THR A 282 -1.74 26.58 -15.31
CA THR A 282 -0.50 27.13 -15.86
C THR A 282 0.68 26.40 -15.22
N THR A 283 1.34 25.56 -15.98
CA THR A 283 2.64 24.97 -15.63
C THR A 283 3.74 26.03 -15.80
N ASN A 284 4.27 26.51 -14.69
CA ASN A 284 5.49 27.32 -14.70
C ASN A 284 6.72 26.39 -14.75
N SER A 285 7.30 26.27 -15.93
CA SER A 285 8.63 25.69 -16.12
C SER A 285 9.67 26.67 -15.60
N ARG A 286 10.38 26.35 -14.54
CA ARG A 286 11.54 27.10 -14.08
C ARG A 286 12.83 26.50 -14.62
N THR A 287 13.56 27.32 -15.34
CA THR A 287 14.87 27.09 -15.92
C THR A 287 15.93 26.91 -14.82
N ILE A 288 16.69 25.84 -14.91
CA ILE A 288 17.83 25.54 -14.02
C ILE A 288 18.94 26.57 -14.31
N ARG A 289 19.31 27.35 -13.31
CA ARG A 289 20.49 28.21 -13.34
C ARG A 289 21.69 27.47 -12.74
N SER A 290 22.77 27.44 -13.50
CA SER A 290 24.07 26.89 -13.11
C SER A 290 24.71 27.67 -11.95
N THR A 291 25.29 26.92 -11.01
CA THR A 291 25.84 27.38 -9.74
C THR A 291 27.27 27.91 -9.87
N THR A 292 27.49 29.12 -9.38
CA THR A 292 28.78 29.68 -8.95
C THR A 292 29.14 29.13 -7.55
N LYS A 293 30.43 28.90 -7.31
CA LYS A 293 30.97 28.48 -5.99
C LYS A 293 30.57 29.50 -4.92
N THR A 294 29.79 29.07 -3.96
CA THR A 294 29.36 29.89 -2.80
C THR A 294 30.30 29.64 -1.63
N ASP A 295 30.71 30.70 -0.94
CA ASP A 295 31.44 30.64 0.31
C ASP A 295 30.50 30.07 1.39
N LEU A 296 30.77 28.82 1.85
CA LEU A 296 29.94 28.09 2.79
C LEU A 296 29.90 28.69 4.20
N SER A 297 30.74 29.65 4.52
CA SER A 297 30.77 30.27 5.85
C SER A 297 29.50 31.06 6.18
N GLN A 298 28.80 31.57 5.16
CA GLN A 298 27.55 32.33 5.28
C GLN A 298 26.32 31.53 4.74
N ALA A 299 26.52 30.25 4.40
CA ALA A 299 25.41 29.43 3.92
C ALA A 299 24.38 29.17 5.04
N PRO A 300 23.09 29.08 4.71
CA PRO A 300 22.05 28.77 5.67
C PRO A 300 22.34 27.49 6.47
N LEU A 301 21.95 27.50 7.75
CA LEU A 301 22.14 26.39 8.67
C LEU A 301 20.90 25.51 8.73
N ILE A 302 21.04 24.25 8.39
CA ILE A 302 19.97 23.27 8.47
C ILE A 302 20.28 22.32 9.63
N LEU A 303 19.35 22.21 10.57
CA LEU A 303 19.38 21.22 11.64
C LEU A 303 18.72 19.94 11.11
N VAL A 304 19.44 18.82 11.16
CA VAL A 304 18.97 17.50 10.78
C VAL A 304 18.86 16.63 12.01
N ALA A 305 17.65 16.40 12.49
CA ALA A 305 17.36 15.49 13.60
C ALA A 305 17.07 14.10 13.03
N GLU A 306 18.06 13.21 13.13
CA GLU A 306 18.06 11.85 12.58
C GLU A 306 19.00 10.98 13.42
N ASP A 307 18.48 9.90 13.99
CA ASP A 307 19.21 8.97 14.84
C ASP A 307 20.05 7.97 14.05
N GLU A 308 19.59 7.60 12.85
CA GLU A 308 20.28 6.64 11.99
C GLU A 308 21.41 7.27 11.18
N ASP A 309 22.63 6.76 11.31
CA ASP A 309 23.83 7.29 10.62
C ASP A 309 23.69 7.27 9.10
N SER A 310 23.12 6.19 8.54
CA SER A 310 22.95 6.03 7.09
C SER A 310 22.02 7.09 6.49
N ASN A 311 20.93 7.41 7.18
CA ASN A 311 19.97 8.42 6.75
C ASN A 311 20.57 9.83 6.82
N PHE A 312 21.30 10.12 7.92
CA PHE A 312 22.00 11.39 8.06
C PHE A 312 23.07 11.58 6.97
N GLU A 313 23.90 10.55 6.68
CA GLU A 313 24.93 10.65 5.63
C GLU A 313 24.31 10.89 4.24
N LEU A 314 23.15 10.30 3.94
CA LEU A 314 22.44 10.59 2.70
C LEU A 314 22.07 12.08 2.61
N VAL A 315 21.42 12.63 3.64
CA VAL A 315 21.03 14.05 3.69
C VAL A 315 22.28 14.94 3.60
N LYS A 316 23.37 14.56 4.26
CA LYS A 316 24.65 15.29 4.25
C LYS A 316 25.26 15.32 2.85
N ILE A 317 25.32 14.19 2.13
CA ILE A 317 25.84 14.13 0.75
C ILE A 317 25.06 15.07 -0.18
N VAL A 318 23.75 15.13 -0.01
CA VAL A 318 22.87 15.94 -0.85
C VAL A 318 23.00 17.42 -0.53
N LEU A 319 22.94 17.82 0.74
CA LEU A 319 22.81 19.21 1.16
C LEU A 319 24.12 19.92 1.49
N SER A 320 25.18 19.23 1.90
CA SER A 320 26.43 19.85 2.37
C SER A 320 27.18 20.70 1.33
N LYS A 321 26.85 20.52 0.04
CA LYS A 321 27.43 21.32 -1.04
C LYS A 321 26.91 22.78 -1.08
N ARG A 322 25.76 23.03 -0.44
CA ARG A 322 25.07 24.33 -0.50
C ARG A 322 24.70 24.90 0.86
N TYR A 323 24.58 24.05 1.88
CA TYR A 323 24.11 24.39 3.21
C TYR A 323 25.06 23.92 4.30
N ARG A 324 25.06 24.64 5.44
CA ARG A 324 25.72 24.16 6.66
C ARG A 324 24.76 23.19 7.37
N LEU A 325 25.27 22.08 7.84
CA LEU A 325 24.46 21.07 8.50
C LEU A 325 24.87 20.91 9.97
N LEU A 326 23.89 20.77 10.82
CA LEU A 326 24.05 20.39 12.22
C LEU A 326 23.21 19.13 12.46
N ARG A 327 23.77 18.11 13.09
CA ARG A 327 23.05 16.88 13.42
C ARG A 327 22.58 16.88 14.85
N ALA A 328 21.34 16.44 15.09
CA ALA A 328 20.84 15.98 16.36
C ALA A 328 20.48 14.48 16.23
N THR A 329 20.74 13.69 17.24
CA THR A 329 20.49 12.23 17.23
C THR A 329 19.20 11.85 17.97
N ASN A 330 18.54 12.82 18.59
CA ASN A 330 17.25 12.66 19.27
C ASN A 330 16.54 14.02 19.40
N GLY A 331 15.29 13.99 19.84
CA GLY A 331 14.47 15.19 19.97
C GLY A 331 14.99 16.19 21.00
N ILE A 332 15.64 15.75 22.08
CA ILE A 332 16.20 16.63 23.13
C ILE A 332 17.35 17.45 22.55
N GLU A 333 18.27 16.80 21.83
CA GLU A 333 19.35 17.50 21.15
C GLU A 333 18.80 18.48 20.09
N ALA A 334 17.74 18.09 19.37
CA ALA A 334 17.12 18.96 18.36
C ALA A 334 16.57 20.25 18.98
N VAL A 335 15.90 20.18 20.13
CA VAL A 335 15.41 21.35 20.88
C VAL A 335 16.59 22.20 21.35
N THR A 336 17.60 21.59 21.97
CA THR A 336 18.79 22.30 22.49
C THR A 336 19.54 23.01 21.36
N PHE A 337 19.79 22.35 20.24
CA PHE A 337 20.50 22.95 19.12
C PHE A 337 19.67 24.04 18.42
N CYS A 338 18.34 23.89 18.40
CA CYS A 338 17.46 24.93 17.88
C CYS A 338 17.59 26.24 18.67
N GLU A 339 17.60 26.15 20.01
CA GLU A 339 17.78 27.32 20.91
C GLU A 339 19.17 27.95 20.78
N GLU A 340 20.22 27.12 20.79
CA GLU A 340 21.61 27.61 20.79
C GLU A 340 22.09 28.14 19.45
N LYS A 341 21.67 27.51 18.33
CA LYS A 341 22.25 27.74 16.99
C LYS A 341 21.32 28.45 16.03
N GLN A 342 20.01 28.54 16.34
CA GLN A 342 19.00 29.20 15.54
C GLN A 342 19.08 28.81 14.06
N PRO A 343 18.80 27.54 13.69
CA PRO A 343 18.87 27.09 12.31
C PRO A 343 17.80 27.75 11.44
N ASP A 344 18.08 27.87 10.14
CA ASP A 344 17.15 28.42 9.16
C ASP A 344 16.05 27.45 8.75
N LEU A 345 16.28 26.13 8.97
CA LEU A 345 15.36 25.05 8.67
C LEU A 345 15.68 23.84 9.54
N ILE A 346 14.64 23.07 9.89
CA ILE A 346 14.78 21.80 10.60
C ILE A 346 14.21 20.66 9.74
N LEU A 347 15.02 19.64 9.50
CA LEU A 347 14.58 18.33 9.00
C LEU A 347 14.45 17.43 10.21
N MET A 348 13.23 17.00 10.54
CA MET A 348 12.89 16.33 11.80
C MET A 348 12.40 14.90 11.54
N ASP A 349 13.17 13.88 11.90
CA ASP A 349 12.61 12.53 11.98
C ASP A 349 11.54 12.45 13.09
N ILE A 350 10.42 11.83 12.75
CA ILE A 350 9.34 11.64 13.72
C ILE A 350 9.73 10.60 14.77
N ARG A 351 10.46 9.54 14.39
CA ARG A 351 10.81 8.43 15.28
C ARG A 351 12.27 8.50 15.69
N MET A 352 12.51 9.01 16.88
CA MET A 352 13.83 9.06 17.49
C MET A 352 13.77 8.57 18.93
N PRO A 353 14.89 8.10 19.50
CA PRO A 353 15.00 7.72 20.90
C PRO A 353 14.83 8.94 21.83
N ASP A 354 14.59 8.68 23.10
CA ASP A 354 14.47 9.63 24.21
C ASP A 354 13.28 10.61 24.06
N MET A 355 13.22 11.37 22.99
CA MET A 355 12.13 12.28 22.63
C MET A 355 11.85 12.15 21.15
N ASN A 356 10.60 11.84 20.76
CA ASN A 356 10.19 11.78 19.39
C ASN A 356 10.14 13.16 18.71
N GLY A 357 10.21 13.19 17.37
CA GLY A 357 10.28 14.44 16.63
C GLY A 357 9.02 15.30 16.71
N LEU A 358 7.83 14.73 16.96
CA LEU A 358 6.59 15.49 17.09
C LEU A 358 6.58 16.28 18.41
N ASP A 359 7.03 15.66 19.50
CA ASP A 359 7.14 16.33 20.80
C ASP A 359 8.23 17.40 20.76
N ALA A 360 9.38 17.11 20.13
CA ALA A 360 10.42 18.11 19.90
C ALA A 360 9.91 19.29 19.06
N THR A 361 9.13 19.03 18.01
CA THR A 361 8.53 20.09 17.17
C THR A 361 7.59 20.98 17.96
N ARG A 362 6.73 20.41 18.83
CA ARG A 362 5.82 21.21 19.69
C ARG A 362 6.62 22.18 20.55
N ILE A 363 7.66 21.70 21.24
CA ILE A 363 8.52 22.52 22.09
C ILE A 363 9.22 23.61 21.26
N ILE A 364 9.79 23.26 20.12
CA ILE A 364 10.47 24.21 19.23
C ILE A 364 9.50 25.30 18.75
N LYS A 365 8.29 24.93 18.35
CA LYS A 365 7.28 25.87 17.86
C LYS A 365 6.68 26.75 18.96
N GLU A 366 6.68 26.31 20.22
CA GLU A 366 6.31 27.16 21.37
C GLU A 366 7.33 28.28 21.61
N VAL A 367 8.63 27.99 21.41
CA VAL A 367 9.73 28.95 21.61
C VAL A 367 9.98 29.82 20.40
N ASN A 368 9.95 29.20 19.20
CA ASN A 368 10.18 29.89 17.93
C ASN A 368 9.21 29.36 16.86
N HIS A 369 8.11 30.08 16.70
CA HIS A 369 7.02 29.72 15.79
C HIS A 369 7.39 29.81 14.30
N ASP A 370 8.36 30.66 13.94
CA ASP A 370 8.70 30.99 12.57
C ASP A 370 9.71 30.05 11.92
N ILE A 371 10.46 29.26 12.69
CA ILE A 371 11.41 28.27 12.13
C ILE A 371 10.65 27.21 11.36
N PRO A 372 10.89 27.01 10.04
CA PRO A 372 10.26 25.95 9.28
C PRO A 372 10.75 24.57 9.73
N VAL A 373 9.80 23.64 9.95
CA VAL A 373 10.06 22.27 10.34
C VAL A 373 9.46 21.34 9.31
N ILE A 374 10.30 20.54 8.63
CA ILE A 374 9.90 19.51 7.68
C ILE A 374 10.01 18.16 8.38
N ALA A 375 8.88 17.47 8.56
CA ALA A 375 8.86 16.13 9.15
C ALA A 375 9.35 15.07 8.14
N LEU A 376 10.24 14.18 8.59
CA LEU A 376 10.68 12.99 7.86
C LEU A 376 10.03 11.75 8.50
N SER A 377 9.35 10.89 7.73
CA SER A 377 8.69 9.71 8.28
C SER A 377 8.69 8.52 7.34
N ALA A 378 8.89 7.32 7.87
CA ALA A 378 8.78 6.06 7.13
C ALA A 378 7.35 5.77 6.63
N TYR A 379 6.34 6.47 7.13
CA TYR A 379 4.94 6.22 6.82
C TYR A 379 4.23 7.51 6.39
N ALA A 380 3.95 7.62 5.10
CA ALA A 380 3.19 8.73 4.49
C ALA A 380 1.66 8.53 4.63
N PHE A 381 1.17 8.06 5.80
CA PHE A 381 -0.27 7.93 6.04
C PHE A 381 -0.84 9.28 6.51
N ASP A 382 -2.06 9.59 6.10
CA ASP A 382 -2.78 10.82 6.47
C ASP A 382 -2.80 11.10 7.98
N GLU A 383 -2.73 10.07 8.82
CA GLU A 383 -2.68 10.21 10.27
C GLU A 383 -1.37 10.83 10.73
N ASN A 384 -0.24 10.32 10.24
CA ASN A 384 1.09 10.87 10.56
C ASN A 384 1.26 12.29 10.02
N ILE A 385 0.70 12.57 8.84
CA ILE A 385 0.68 13.93 8.26
C ILE A 385 -0.17 14.87 9.13
N ARG A 386 -1.33 14.41 9.63
CA ARG A 386 -2.18 15.21 10.53
C ARG A 386 -1.52 15.43 11.87
N GLU A 387 -0.90 14.41 12.45
CA GLU A 387 -0.15 14.51 13.70
C GLU A 387 1.05 15.46 13.56
N ALA A 388 1.80 15.37 12.45
CA ALA A 388 2.89 16.29 12.16
C ALA A 388 2.39 17.75 12.03
N LYS A 389 1.30 17.97 11.31
CA LYS A 389 0.68 19.30 11.21
C LYS A 389 0.14 19.80 12.55
N ALA A 390 -0.48 18.93 13.34
CA ALA A 390 -0.97 19.27 14.69
C ALA A 390 0.17 19.57 15.68
N ALA A 391 1.36 18.98 15.45
CA ALA A 391 2.58 19.29 16.20
C ALA A 391 3.24 20.61 15.76
N GLY A 392 2.82 21.18 14.61
CA GLY A 392 3.35 22.43 14.07
C GLY A 392 4.34 22.26 12.94
N CYS A 393 4.50 21.05 12.36
CA CYS A 393 5.33 20.88 11.17
C CYS A 393 4.71 21.63 9.97
N ASP A 394 5.56 22.32 9.21
CA ASP A 394 5.15 23.09 8.04
C ASP A 394 4.96 22.19 6.81
N GLU A 395 5.79 21.13 6.69
CA GLU A 395 5.71 20.17 5.59
C GLU A 395 6.11 18.76 6.06
N PHE A 396 5.98 17.80 5.13
CA PHE A 396 6.21 16.40 5.38
C PHE A 396 6.91 15.76 4.17
N LEU A 397 7.94 14.93 4.41
CA LEU A 397 8.60 14.09 3.42
C LEU A 397 8.55 12.62 3.85
N ALA A 398 8.12 11.75 2.94
CA ALA A 398 8.12 10.31 3.16
C ALA A 398 9.53 9.72 3.01
N LYS A 399 9.96 8.86 3.95
CA LYS A 399 11.15 8.02 3.79
C LYS A 399 10.78 6.76 2.95
N PRO A 400 11.63 6.32 2.01
CA PRO A 400 12.95 6.86 1.72
C PRO A 400 12.88 8.21 0.99
N VAL A 401 13.64 9.19 1.46
CA VAL A 401 13.66 10.54 0.92
C VAL A 401 14.36 10.55 -0.43
N ARG A 402 13.67 10.99 -1.48
CA ARG A 402 14.28 11.18 -2.79
C ARG A 402 15.10 12.46 -2.80
N VAL A 403 16.24 12.41 -3.48
CA VAL A 403 17.17 13.56 -3.57
C VAL A 403 16.48 14.79 -4.13
N GLU A 404 15.66 14.62 -5.17
CA GLU A 404 14.93 15.70 -5.84
C GLU A 404 13.89 16.33 -4.91
N ASP A 405 13.06 15.51 -4.24
CA ASP A 405 12.03 15.98 -3.32
C ASP A 405 12.65 16.74 -2.12
N LEU A 406 13.79 16.24 -1.59
CA LEU A 406 14.52 16.89 -0.51
C LEU A 406 15.06 18.26 -0.92
N MET A 407 15.68 18.32 -2.11
CA MET A 407 16.22 19.59 -2.64
C MET A 407 15.13 20.61 -2.88
N ASP A 408 14.04 20.23 -3.56
CA ASP A 408 12.91 21.13 -3.86
C ASP A 408 12.28 21.64 -2.56
N MET A 409 12.16 20.79 -1.55
CA MET A 409 11.57 21.14 -0.27
C MET A 409 12.46 22.12 0.50
N VAL A 410 13.76 21.86 0.56
CA VAL A 410 14.73 22.75 1.23
C VAL A 410 14.80 24.11 0.51
N GLU A 411 14.88 24.13 -0.83
CA GLU A 411 14.92 25.40 -1.61
C GLU A 411 13.62 26.23 -1.48
N LYS A 412 12.50 25.61 -1.16
CA LYS A 412 11.23 26.31 -0.91
C LYS A 412 11.25 27.13 0.38
N TYR A 413 11.90 26.63 1.41
CA TYR A 413 11.89 27.22 2.77
C TYR A 413 13.15 28.01 3.12
N VAL A 414 14.29 27.65 2.54
CA VAL A 414 15.58 28.33 2.76
C VAL A 414 15.81 29.28 1.59
N LYS A 415 15.75 30.58 1.86
CA LYS A 415 15.95 31.66 0.87
C LYS A 415 17.41 32.10 0.78
#